data_6c722ef6a5ea1e34277f2f404afe4061
#
_entry.id   6c722ef6a5ea1e34277f2f404afe4061
#
_cell.length_a   1.000
_cell.length_b   1.000
_cell.length_c   1.000
_cell.angle_alpha   90.00
_cell.angle_beta   90.00
_cell.angle_gamma   90.00
#
_symmetry.space_group_name_H-M   'P 1'
#
loop_
_entity.id
_entity.type
_entity.pdbx_description
1 polymer ?
#
loop_
_entity_poly.entity_id
_entity_poly.type
_entity_poly.pdbx_seq_one_letter_code
_entity_poly.pdbx_strand_id
1 'polypeptide(L)'
;MDLKDGRWRESILLLLAFIGTGIQLSVTGPVLPDLAHRTGNTLSEYGILFLTRAIGYIFGAFVAIPVVDKIEIMFLMMFVCLGNAAAAVGLVFCSTLAQVSSVLSFDGFTMGFLDSAGKCLKFLTVLRKLKIGDE
;
A
#
# COMPACT_ATOMS: atom_id res chain seq x y z
N MET A 1 26.55 -18.94 -2.77
CA MET A 1 25.24 -18.57 -3.32
C MET A 1 25.05 -17.11 -3.01
N ASP A 2 25.14 -16.27 -4.07
CA ASP A 2 25.50 -14.87 -3.95
C ASP A 2 24.45 -14.00 -3.27
N LEU A 3 24.88 -13.29 -2.22
CA LEU A 3 24.14 -12.21 -1.56
C LEU A 3 23.70 -11.08 -2.53
N LYS A 4 24.28 -11.04 -3.74
CA LYS A 4 23.89 -10.11 -4.81
C LYS A 4 22.56 -10.50 -5.46
N ASP A 5 22.30 -11.76 -5.70
CA ASP A 5 21.12 -12.23 -6.45
C ASP A 5 19.81 -12.11 -5.63
N GLY A 6 19.87 -12.32 -4.31
CA GLY A 6 18.71 -12.13 -3.43
C GLY A 6 18.22 -10.69 -3.39
N ARG A 7 19.14 -9.72 -3.39
CA ARG A 7 18.82 -8.29 -3.30
C ARG A 7 18.19 -7.72 -4.57
N TRP A 8 18.54 -8.26 -5.74
CA TRP A 8 17.90 -7.88 -7.00
C TRP A 8 16.45 -8.32 -7.04
N ARG A 9 16.17 -9.53 -6.57
CA ARG A 9 14.80 -10.07 -6.50
C ARG A 9 13.91 -9.23 -5.58
N GLU A 10 14.39 -8.88 -4.40
CA GLU A 10 13.68 -8.01 -3.45
C GLU A 10 13.41 -6.62 -4.03
N SER A 11 14.40 -6.03 -4.72
CA SER A 11 14.24 -4.72 -5.35
C SER A 11 13.26 -4.75 -6.51
N ILE A 12 13.25 -5.80 -7.31
CA ILE A 12 12.31 -5.97 -8.43
C ILE A 12 10.89 -6.18 -7.89
N LEU A 13 10.71 -7.00 -6.86
CA LEU A 13 9.41 -7.22 -6.23
C LEU A 13 8.85 -5.91 -5.63
N LEU A 14 9.69 -5.13 -4.97
CA LEU A 14 9.31 -3.83 -4.45
C LEU A 14 8.88 -2.88 -5.57
N LEU A 15 9.64 -2.84 -6.67
CA LEU A 15 9.31 -2.02 -7.84
C LEU A 15 7.96 -2.43 -8.45
N LEU A 16 7.73 -3.73 -8.62
CA LEU A 16 6.47 -4.26 -9.14
C LEU A 16 5.30 -3.92 -8.22
N ALA A 17 5.48 -4.01 -6.90
CA ALA A 17 4.46 -3.62 -5.94
C ALA A 17 4.12 -2.13 -6.05
N PHE A 18 5.12 -1.25 -6.19
CA PHE A 18 4.90 0.19 -6.40
C PHE A 18 4.21 0.50 -7.73
N ILE A 19 4.56 -0.19 -8.80
CA ILE A 19 3.88 -0.06 -10.11
C ILE A 19 2.41 -0.47 -9.97
N GLY A 20 2.13 -1.61 -9.35
CA GLY A 20 0.76 -2.08 -9.10
C GLY A 20 -0.06 -1.08 -8.30
N THR A 21 0.52 -0.53 -7.24
CA THR A 21 -0.12 0.52 -6.42
C THR A 21 -0.37 1.81 -7.21
N GLY A 22 0.58 2.20 -8.06
CA GLY A 22 0.43 3.37 -8.94
C GLY A 22 -0.70 3.21 -9.96
N ILE A 23 -0.83 2.04 -10.57
CA ILE A 23 -1.93 1.72 -11.48
C ILE A 23 -3.27 1.78 -10.75
N GLN A 24 -3.36 1.18 -9.56
CA GLN A 24 -4.57 1.19 -8.75
C GLN A 24 -4.99 2.61 -8.37
N LEU A 25 -4.04 3.46 -8.02
CA LEU A 25 -4.29 4.87 -7.71
C LEU A 25 -4.84 5.63 -8.93
N SER A 26 -4.28 5.37 -10.11
CA SER A 26 -4.71 5.99 -11.37
C SER A 26 -6.12 5.58 -11.77
N VAL A 27 -6.52 4.34 -11.50
CA VAL A 27 -7.88 3.84 -11.81
C VAL A 27 -8.91 4.38 -10.83
N THR A 28 -8.54 4.58 -9.57
CA THR A 28 -9.46 5.07 -8.54
C THR A 28 -10.01 6.48 -8.86
N GLY A 29 -9.19 7.35 -9.46
CA GLY A 29 -9.59 8.71 -9.84
C GLY A 29 -10.82 8.77 -10.76
N PRO A 30 -10.79 8.17 -11.94
CA PRO A 30 -11.92 8.20 -12.88
C PRO A 30 -13.14 7.36 -12.44
N VAL A 31 -12.95 6.37 -11.56
CA VAL A 31 -14.06 5.54 -11.04
C VAL A 31 -14.91 6.29 -10.01
N LEU A 32 -14.33 7.25 -9.30
CA LEU A 32 -15.07 8.02 -8.29
C LEU A 32 -16.31 8.76 -8.82
N PRO A 33 -16.26 9.50 -9.94
CA PRO A 33 -17.43 10.17 -10.50
C PRO A 33 -18.53 9.19 -10.92
N ASP A 34 -18.17 8.04 -11.50
CA ASP A 34 -19.14 7.02 -11.90
C ASP A 34 -19.83 6.39 -10.68
N LEU A 35 -19.07 6.19 -9.61
CA LEU A 35 -19.58 5.69 -8.33
C LEU A 35 -20.50 6.74 -7.66
N ALA A 36 -20.18 8.03 -7.75
CA ALA A 36 -21.04 9.13 -7.29
C ALA A 36 -22.40 9.09 -8.01
N HIS A 37 -22.37 8.90 -9.32
CA HIS A 37 -23.60 8.78 -10.12
C HIS A 37 -24.46 7.59 -9.73
N ARG A 38 -23.84 6.45 -9.41
CA ARG A 38 -24.55 5.21 -9.02
C ARG A 38 -25.15 5.30 -7.62
N THR A 39 -24.49 5.99 -6.70
CA THR A 39 -24.94 6.08 -5.29
C THR A 39 -25.83 7.29 -5.04
N GLY A 40 -26.00 8.20 -6.02
CA GLY A 40 -26.83 9.41 -5.92
C GLY A 40 -26.26 10.47 -4.97
N ASN A 41 -24.98 10.36 -4.61
CA ASN A 41 -24.30 11.26 -3.70
C ASN A 41 -23.58 12.40 -4.43
N THR A 42 -23.37 13.51 -3.74
CA THR A 42 -22.66 14.67 -4.30
C THR A 42 -21.16 14.46 -4.34
N LEU A 43 -20.47 15.06 -5.30
CA LEU A 43 -19.00 15.02 -5.40
C LEU A 43 -18.31 15.48 -4.10
N SER A 44 -18.94 16.35 -3.34
CA SER A 44 -18.43 16.85 -2.06
C SER A 44 -18.33 15.75 -1.00
N GLU A 45 -19.26 14.80 -0.99
CA GLU A 45 -19.25 13.65 -0.05
C GLU A 45 -18.11 12.68 -0.35
N TYR A 46 -17.67 12.63 -1.62
CA TYR A 46 -16.51 11.84 -2.02
C TYR A 46 -15.17 12.42 -1.53
N GLY A 47 -15.11 13.69 -1.15
CA GLY A 47 -13.95 14.26 -0.45
C GLY A 47 -13.64 13.54 0.87
N ILE A 48 -14.67 13.05 1.57
CA ILE A 48 -14.56 12.28 2.81
C ILE A 48 -13.84 10.95 2.56
N LEU A 49 -14.00 10.35 1.38
CA LEU A 49 -13.33 9.09 1.02
C LEU A 49 -11.81 9.23 0.95
N PHE A 50 -11.32 10.35 0.46
CA PHE A 50 -9.88 10.62 0.46
C PHE A 50 -9.35 10.82 1.88
N LEU A 51 -10.15 11.42 2.76
CA LEU A 51 -9.79 11.59 4.17
C LEU A 51 -9.71 10.23 4.88
N THR A 52 -10.69 9.36 4.70
CA THR A 52 -10.68 8.01 5.28
C THR A 52 -9.51 7.17 4.76
N ARG A 53 -9.18 7.29 3.48
CA ARG A 53 -8.00 6.67 2.89
C ARG A 53 -6.71 7.20 3.52
N ALA A 54 -6.60 8.51 3.72
CA ALA A 54 -5.43 9.12 4.34
C ALA A 54 -5.25 8.67 5.81
N ILE A 55 -6.34 8.55 6.55
CA ILE A 55 -6.33 8.01 7.90
C ILE A 55 -5.83 6.55 7.89
N GLY A 56 -6.38 5.71 7.00
CA GLY A 56 -5.91 4.33 6.81
C GLY A 56 -4.42 4.27 6.51
N TYR A 57 -3.91 5.14 5.63
CA TYR A 57 -2.49 5.24 5.29
C TYR A 57 -1.62 5.55 6.51
N ILE A 58 -2.02 6.50 7.34
CA ILE A 58 -1.28 6.87 8.55
C ILE A 58 -1.22 5.68 9.51
N PHE A 59 -2.34 5.00 9.75
CA PHE A 59 -2.39 3.82 10.61
C PHE A 59 -1.51 2.69 10.05
N GLY A 60 -1.57 2.43 8.75
CA GLY A 60 -0.72 1.44 8.07
C GLY A 60 0.76 1.74 8.25
N ALA A 61 1.16 3.01 8.10
CA ALA A 61 2.53 3.45 8.29
C ALA A 61 3.03 3.23 9.73
N PHE A 62 2.20 3.53 10.73
CA PHE A 62 2.55 3.32 12.14
C PHE A 62 2.70 1.83 12.48
N VAL A 63 1.80 0.99 11.98
CA VAL A 63 1.84 -0.45 12.23
C VAL A 63 3.02 -1.12 11.52
N ALA A 64 3.45 -0.59 10.37
CA ALA A 64 4.57 -1.14 9.61
C ALA A 64 5.89 -1.10 10.40
N ILE A 65 6.14 -0.05 11.18
CA ILE A 65 7.41 0.17 11.88
C ILE A 65 7.82 -1.02 12.75
N PRO A 66 7.01 -1.48 13.73
CA PRO A 66 7.38 -2.61 14.59
C PRO A 66 7.30 -3.98 13.90
N VAL A 67 6.59 -4.08 12.77
CA VAL A 67 6.34 -5.34 12.08
C VAL A 67 7.48 -5.68 11.12
N VAL A 68 8.06 -4.67 10.46
CA VAL A 68 9.14 -4.84 9.47
C VAL A 68 10.38 -5.47 10.08
N ASP A 69 10.66 -5.21 11.37
CA ASP A 69 11.83 -5.79 12.06
C ASP A 69 11.66 -7.27 12.40
N LYS A 70 10.42 -7.78 12.39
CA LYS A 70 10.10 -9.14 12.87
C LYS A 70 9.70 -10.13 11.77
N ILE A 71 9.28 -9.64 10.62
CA ILE A 71 8.72 -10.47 9.55
C ILE A 71 9.60 -10.38 8.30
N GLU A 72 9.80 -11.53 7.65
CA GLU A 72 10.49 -11.58 6.37
C GLU A 72 9.75 -10.73 5.32
N ILE A 73 10.51 -9.90 4.64
CA ILE A 73 10.04 -8.94 3.64
C ILE A 73 9.19 -9.59 2.55
N MET A 74 9.50 -10.82 2.17
CA MET A 74 8.79 -11.55 1.13
C MET A 74 7.36 -11.86 1.54
N PHE A 75 7.14 -12.22 2.81
CA PHE A 75 5.82 -12.45 3.40
C PHE A 75 5.02 -11.14 3.47
N LEU A 76 5.70 -10.07 3.84
CA LEU A 76 5.13 -8.74 3.93
C LEU A 76 4.61 -8.25 2.57
N MET A 77 5.43 -8.40 1.52
CA MET A 77 5.07 -8.05 0.15
C MET A 77 3.87 -8.85 -0.37
N MET A 78 3.84 -10.16 -0.11
CA MET A 78 2.69 -10.99 -0.47
C MET A 78 1.41 -10.51 0.21
N PHE A 79 1.48 -10.19 1.50
CA PHE A 79 0.31 -9.72 2.25
C PHE A 79 -0.22 -8.40 1.71
N VAL A 80 0.66 -7.46 1.38
CA VAL A 80 0.27 -6.16 0.80
C VAL A 80 -0.32 -6.31 -0.59
N CYS A 81 0.27 -7.15 -1.46
CA CYS A 81 -0.27 -7.41 -2.79
C CYS A 81 -1.66 -8.06 -2.74
N LEU A 82 -1.86 -9.01 -1.84
CA LEU A 82 -3.17 -9.64 -1.61
C LEU A 82 -4.18 -8.62 -1.07
N GLY A 83 -3.78 -7.77 -0.13
CA GLY A 83 -4.62 -6.71 0.41
C GLY A 83 -5.08 -5.71 -0.67
N ASN A 84 -4.15 -5.27 -1.52
CA ASN A 84 -4.45 -4.39 -2.64
C ASN A 84 -5.39 -5.05 -3.67
N ALA A 85 -5.16 -6.31 -4.00
CA ALA A 85 -6.03 -7.06 -4.91
C ALA A 85 -7.44 -7.21 -4.31
N ALA A 86 -7.55 -7.53 -3.02
CA ALA A 86 -8.82 -7.64 -2.33
C ALA A 86 -9.57 -6.29 -2.27
N ALA A 87 -8.86 -5.18 -2.05
CA ALA A 87 -9.45 -3.85 -2.08
C ALA A 87 -9.98 -3.49 -3.48
N ALA A 88 -9.22 -3.79 -4.53
CA ALA A 88 -9.63 -3.54 -5.91
C ALA A 88 -10.91 -4.32 -6.28
N VAL A 89 -10.97 -5.60 -5.93
CA VAL A 89 -12.16 -6.44 -6.14
C VAL A 89 -13.32 -5.95 -5.27
N GLY A 90 -13.05 -5.58 -4.02
CA GLY A 90 -14.06 -5.05 -3.11
C GLY A 90 -14.76 -3.81 -3.63
N LEU A 91 -14.03 -2.89 -4.28
CA LEU A 91 -14.59 -1.67 -4.88
C LEU A 91 -15.67 -1.96 -5.93
N VAL A 92 -15.53 -3.05 -6.69
CA VAL A 92 -16.51 -3.44 -7.72
C VAL A 92 -17.86 -3.84 -7.13
N PHE A 93 -17.84 -4.43 -5.94
CA PHE A 93 -19.04 -4.89 -5.24
C PHE A 93 -19.66 -3.86 -4.31
N CYS A 94 -19.05 -2.70 -4.14
CA CYS A 94 -19.56 -1.65 -3.28
C CYS A 94 -20.77 -0.95 -3.93
N SER A 95 -21.88 -0.93 -3.19
CA SER A 95 -23.12 -0.24 -3.58
C SER A 95 -23.45 0.95 -2.68
N THR A 96 -22.76 1.12 -1.55
CA THR A 96 -23.00 2.19 -0.57
C THR A 96 -21.74 2.97 -0.27
N LEU A 97 -21.89 4.26 0.07
CA LEU A 97 -20.79 5.14 0.43
C LEU A 97 -19.97 4.58 1.61
N ALA A 98 -20.63 3.98 2.59
CA ALA A 98 -19.98 3.39 3.76
C ALA A 98 -19.08 2.19 3.39
N GLN A 99 -19.52 1.35 2.46
CA GLN A 99 -18.72 0.22 1.97
C GLN A 99 -17.49 0.71 1.20
N VAL A 100 -17.67 1.70 0.31
CA VAL A 100 -16.57 2.33 -0.43
C VAL A 100 -15.54 2.95 0.53
N SER A 101 -16.02 3.67 1.56
CA SER A 101 -15.16 4.26 2.59
C SER A 101 -14.33 3.21 3.33
N SER A 102 -14.93 2.10 3.71
CA SER A 102 -14.24 1.00 4.41
C SER A 102 -13.17 0.36 3.53
N VAL A 103 -13.49 0.10 2.27
CA VAL A 103 -12.54 -0.48 1.31
C VAL A 103 -11.38 0.47 1.02
N LEU A 104 -11.65 1.77 0.84
CA LEU A 104 -10.61 2.77 0.62
C LEU A 104 -9.74 2.99 1.84
N SER A 105 -10.30 2.90 3.06
CA SER A 105 -9.50 2.95 4.29
C SER A 105 -8.55 1.78 4.39
N PHE A 106 -9.01 0.58 4.04
CA PHE A 106 -8.17 -0.62 3.98
C PHE A 106 -7.10 -0.53 2.90
N ASP A 107 -7.43 -0.02 1.72
CA ASP A 107 -6.48 0.25 0.64
C ASP A 107 -5.41 1.26 1.09
N GLY A 108 -5.82 2.34 1.75
CA GLY A 108 -4.89 3.30 2.37
C GLY A 108 -3.96 2.64 3.37
N PHE A 109 -4.49 1.77 4.23
CA PHE A 109 -3.70 1.03 5.22
C PHE A 109 -2.63 0.16 4.57
N THR A 110 -2.98 -0.64 3.56
CA THR A 110 -2.01 -1.49 2.85
C THR A 110 -0.94 -0.68 2.13
N MET A 111 -1.33 0.46 1.56
CA MET A 111 -0.40 1.37 0.88
C MET A 111 0.58 2.04 1.86
N GLY A 112 0.09 2.56 3.00
CA GLY A 112 0.92 3.17 4.04
C GLY A 112 1.90 2.17 4.65
N PHE A 113 1.44 0.94 4.81
CA PHE A 113 2.26 -0.17 5.29
C PHE A 113 3.39 -0.50 4.30
N LEU A 114 3.11 -0.60 3.00
CA LEU A 114 4.08 -0.86 1.94
C LEU A 114 5.16 0.23 1.87
N ASP A 115 4.74 1.49 1.90
CA ASP A 115 5.65 2.64 1.76
C ASP A 115 6.61 2.72 2.95
N SER A 116 6.11 2.52 4.16
CA SER A 116 6.93 2.52 5.38
C SER A 116 7.87 1.32 5.43
N ALA A 117 7.40 0.13 5.06
CA ALA A 117 8.20 -1.08 4.97
C ALA A 117 9.34 -0.92 3.94
N GLY A 118 9.05 -0.37 2.77
CA GLY A 118 10.05 -0.12 1.73
C GLY A 118 11.13 0.88 2.14
N LYS A 119 10.76 1.93 2.87
CA LYS A 119 11.70 2.94 3.40
C LYS A 119 12.59 2.36 4.50
N CYS A 120 12.00 1.62 5.43
CA CYS A 120 12.72 0.96 6.51
C CYS A 120 13.77 -0.03 5.97
N LEU A 121 13.41 -0.81 4.96
CA LEU A 121 14.32 -1.73 4.30
C LEU A 121 15.52 -1.04 3.66
N LYS A 122 15.27 0.05 2.92
CA LYS A 122 16.36 0.84 2.32
C LYS A 122 17.29 1.38 3.41
N PHE A 123 16.75 1.90 4.49
CA PHE A 123 17.51 2.44 5.60
C PHE A 123 18.38 1.38 6.29
N LEU A 124 17.82 0.21 6.60
CA LEU A 124 18.56 -0.93 7.17
C LEU A 124 19.68 -1.42 6.23
N THR A 125 19.42 -1.44 4.94
CA THR A 125 20.42 -1.83 3.93
C THR A 125 21.59 -0.84 3.88
N VAL A 126 21.32 0.46 4.00
CA VAL A 126 22.34 1.51 4.03
C VAL A 126 23.17 1.43 5.32
N LEU A 127 22.53 1.29 6.48
CA LEU A 127 23.22 1.15 7.76
C LEU A 127 24.13 -0.07 7.78
N ARG A 128 23.65 -1.22 7.27
CA ARG A 128 24.46 -2.44 7.16
C ARG A 128 25.67 -2.24 6.26
N LYS A 129 25.55 -1.48 5.17
CA LYS A 129 26.69 -1.15 4.30
C LYS A 129 27.71 -0.26 4.98
N LEU A 130 27.28 0.72 5.76
CA LEU A 130 28.18 1.60 6.50
C LEU A 130 28.96 0.81 7.56
N LYS A 131 28.28 -0.11 8.27
CA LYS A 131 28.93 -0.94 9.30
C LYS A 131 29.95 -1.94 8.74
N ILE A 132 29.77 -2.44 7.51
CA ILE A 132 30.72 -3.37 6.86
C ILE A 132 31.88 -2.62 6.20
N GLY A 133 31.72 -1.33 5.94
CA GLY A 133 32.79 -0.49 5.35
C GLY A 133 33.82 0.05 6.34
N ASP A 134 33.55 -0.10 7.65
CA ASP A 134 34.44 0.32 8.74
C ASP A 134 35.28 -0.82 9.34
N GLU A 135 35.20 -2.05 8.81
CA GLU A 135 36.08 -3.19 9.13
C GLU A 135 37.02 -3.51 7.95
#